data_12cf9ec8ba0268b4a36e55f427408886
#
_entry.id   12cf9ec8ba0268b4a36e55f427408886
#
_cell.length_a   1.000
_cell.length_b   1.000
_cell.length_c   1.000
_cell.angle_alpha   90.00
_cell.angle_beta   90.00
_cell.angle_gamma   90.00
#
_symmetry.space_group_name_H-M   'P 1'
#
loop_
_entity.id
_entity.type
_entity.pdbx_description
1 polymer ?
#
loop_
_entity_poly.entity_id
_entity_poly.type
_entity_poly.pdbx_seq_one_letter_code
_entity_poly.pdbx_strand_id
1 'polypeptide(L)'
;MAQKTILFFAAFITWCLFNWVPDREHIFAGVVVALIVAFMMGGLVIQRPHRLWYPRRYLYFIFHYVPVLLWEVLKANIDVAYRVAHPGLPIKPGIVKVKTSLRSDIACTLLANSITLTPGTMSVDIDMDRSVLYVHWIDVRSHDIESATQIIVERFEKILRKIFEDEARDE
;
A
#
# COMPACT_ATOMS: atom_id res chain seq x y z
N MET A 1 21.31 -13.43 5.66
CA MET A 1 20.76 -14.80 5.60
C MET A 1 19.27 -14.82 5.94
N ALA A 2 18.83 -14.23 7.04
CA ALA A 2 17.42 -14.22 7.45
C ALA A 2 16.43 -13.74 6.36
N GLN A 3 16.78 -12.70 5.58
CA GLN A 3 15.96 -12.18 4.49
C GLN A 3 15.63 -13.23 3.42
N LYS A 4 16.66 -13.98 2.97
CA LYS A 4 16.48 -15.01 1.95
C LYS A 4 15.67 -16.20 2.49
N THR A 5 15.86 -16.56 3.75
CA THR A 5 15.10 -17.64 4.41
C THR A 5 13.60 -17.26 4.52
N ILE A 6 13.30 -16.04 4.95
CA ILE A 6 11.91 -15.56 5.05
C ILE A 6 11.25 -15.55 3.67
N LEU A 7 11.96 -15.04 2.66
CA LEU A 7 11.42 -14.97 1.30
C LEU A 7 11.23 -16.36 0.68
N PHE A 8 12.13 -17.31 0.98
CA PHE A 8 11.97 -18.71 0.58
C PHE A 8 10.65 -19.30 1.12
N PHE A 9 10.43 -19.19 2.43
CA PHE A 9 9.20 -19.73 3.02
C PHE A 9 7.96 -19.01 2.52
N ALA A 10 8.00 -17.68 2.36
CA ALA A 10 6.88 -16.93 1.81
C ALA A 10 6.54 -17.36 0.38
N ALA A 11 7.55 -17.48 -0.48
CA ALA A 11 7.36 -17.94 -1.86
C ALA A 11 6.87 -19.39 -1.93
N PHE A 12 7.39 -20.28 -1.08
CA PHE A 12 6.98 -21.67 -1.03
C PHE A 12 5.56 -21.84 -0.52
N ILE A 13 5.16 -21.11 0.54
CA ILE A 13 3.78 -21.11 1.05
C ILE A 13 2.84 -20.58 -0.03
N THR A 14 3.21 -19.48 -0.71
CA THR A 14 2.41 -18.92 -1.80
C THR A 14 2.24 -19.95 -2.93
N TRP A 15 3.31 -20.63 -3.32
CA TRP A 15 3.24 -21.72 -4.30
C TRP A 15 2.26 -22.83 -3.89
N CYS A 16 2.34 -23.28 -2.64
CA CYS A 16 1.44 -24.32 -2.11
C CYS A 16 -0.04 -23.84 -2.06
N LEU A 17 -0.29 -22.56 -1.77
CA LEU A 17 -1.65 -22.01 -1.76
C LEU A 17 -2.28 -21.96 -3.15
N PHE A 18 -1.48 -21.74 -4.19
CA PHE A 18 -1.96 -21.74 -5.57
C PHE A 18 -2.16 -23.17 -6.13
N ASN A 19 -1.45 -24.17 -5.57
CA ASN A 19 -1.57 -25.55 -5.98
C ASN A 19 -2.41 -26.32 -4.95
N TRP A 20 -3.72 -26.38 -5.14
CA TRP A 20 -4.71 -26.94 -4.22
C TRP A 20 -4.41 -28.39 -3.74
N VAL A 21 -3.76 -29.20 -4.57
CA VAL A 21 -3.31 -30.56 -4.21
C VAL A 21 -1.82 -30.69 -4.57
N PRO A 22 -0.90 -30.43 -3.65
CA PRO A 22 0.51 -30.55 -3.91
C PRO A 22 0.92 -32.04 -3.97
N ASP A 23 1.17 -32.55 -5.15
CA ASP A 23 1.85 -33.82 -5.36
C ASP A 23 3.39 -33.63 -5.23
N ARG A 24 4.14 -34.73 -5.33
CA ARG A 24 5.59 -34.70 -5.16
C ARG A 24 6.29 -33.79 -6.18
N GLU A 25 5.79 -33.76 -7.41
CA GLU A 25 6.35 -32.97 -8.52
C GLU A 25 6.12 -31.48 -8.27
N HIS A 26 4.94 -31.08 -7.85
CA HIS A 26 4.62 -29.69 -7.50
C HIS A 26 5.38 -29.19 -6.28
N ILE A 27 5.58 -30.04 -5.26
CA ILE A 27 6.41 -29.70 -4.09
C ILE A 27 7.84 -29.47 -4.52
N PHE A 28 8.43 -30.37 -5.33
CA PHE A 28 9.79 -30.20 -5.82
C PHE A 28 9.93 -28.93 -6.67
N ALA A 29 9.04 -28.71 -7.61
CA ALA A 29 9.03 -27.49 -8.41
C ALA A 29 8.90 -26.23 -7.54
N GLY A 30 8.03 -26.26 -6.53
CA GLY A 30 7.85 -25.16 -5.57
C GLY A 30 9.11 -24.84 -4.79
N VAL A 31 9.87 -25.85 -4.33
CA VAL A 31 11.15 -25.66 -3.66
C VAL A 31 12.16 -25.00 -4.59
N VAL A 32 12.28 -25.48 -5.84
CA VAL A 32 13.20 -24.90 -6.82
C VAL A 32 12.87 -23.44 -7.11
N VAL A 33 11.59 -23.14 -7.39
CA VAL A 33 11.12 -21.75 -7.64
C VAL A 33 11.36 -20.87 -6.44
N ALA A 34 11.02 -21.32 -5.23
CA ALA A 34 11.24 -20.57 -4.00
C ALA A 34 12.72 -20.28 -3.73
N LEU A 35 13.63 -21.21 -4.04
CA LEU A 35 15.07 -21.00 -3.95
C LEU A 35 15.55 -19.92 -4.93
N ILE A 36 15.10 -19.99 -6.20
CA ILE A 36 15.44 -18.99 -7.22
C ILE A 36 14.96 -17.59 -6.77
N VAL A 37 13.70 -17.47 -6.35
CA VAL A 37 13.13 -16.21 -5.87
C VAL A 37 13.91 -15.68 -4.65
N ALA A 38 14.19 -16.53 -3.67
CA ALA A 38 14.92 -16.15 -2.47
C ALA A 38 16.35 -15.68 -2.78
N PHE A 39 17.02 -16.34 -3.73
CA PHE A 39 18.37 -15.98 -4.12
C PHE A 39 18.41 -14.66 -4.89
N MET A 40 17.52 -14.48 -5.88
CA MET A 40 17.50 -13.30 -6.73
C MET A 40 16.94 -12.05 -6.04
N MET A 41 15.90 -12.21 -5.23
CA MET A 41 15.13 -11.07 -4.70
C MET A 41 15.26 -10.86 -3.18
N GLY A 42 15.93 -11.76 -2.46
CA GLY A 42 15.99 -11.72 -0.99
C GLY A 42 16.61 -10.46 -0.39
N GLY A 43 17.47 -9.76 -1.14
CA GLY A 43 18.06 -8.48 -0.72
C GLY A 43 17.24 -7.26 -1.10
N LEU A 44 16.36 -7.39 -2.12
CA LEU A 44 15.56 -6.29 -2.65
C LEU A 44 14.24 -6.15 -1.89
N VAL A 45 13.57 -7.28 -1.62
CA VAL A 45 12.19 -7.27 -1.08
C VAL A 45 12.16 -7.06 0.43
N ILE A 46 13.10 -7.64 1.18
CA ILE A 46 13.12 -7.56 2.65
C ILE A 46 14.33 -6.75 3.10
N GLN A 47 14.21 -5.46 3.24
CA GLN A 47 15.30 -4.59 3.69
C GLN A 47 15.53 -4.68 5.22
N ARG A 48 14.47 -4.88 6.03
CA ARG A 48 14.52 -4.88 7.50
C ARG A 48 13.75 -6.07 8.10
N PRO A 49 14.35 -7.29 8.14
CA PRO A 49 13.65 -8.52 8.56
C PRO A 49 13.22 -8.52 10.03
N HIS A 50 13.92 -7.83 10.93
CA HIS A 50 13.57 -7.76 12.35
C HIS A 50 12.19 -7.11 12.58
N ARG A 51 11.75 -6.22 11.69
CA ARG A 51 10.43 -5.58 11.78
C ARG A 51 9.25 -6.51 11.49
N LEU A 52 9.49 -7.67 10.91
CA LEU A 52 8.46 -8.68 10.64
C LEU A 52 8.02 -9.46 11.90
N TRP A 53 8.77 -9.37 13.00
CA TRP A 53 8.50 -10.14 14.23
C TRP A 53 7.51 -9.47 15.19
N TYR A 54 6.97 -8.31 14.88
CA TYR A 54 6.02 -7.62 15.75
C TYR A 54 4.56 -7.95 15.38
N PRO A 55 3.92 -8.96 16.01
CA PRO A 55 2.55 -9.39 15.66
C PRO A 55 1.53 -8.26 15.86
N ARG A 56 1.79 -7.36 16.79
CA ARG A 56 0.95 -6.20 17.10
C ARG A 56 0.77 -5.26 15.90
N ARG A 57 1.78 -5.12 15.02
CA ARG A 57 1.69 -4.35 13.78
C ARG A 57 0.69 -4.95 12.80
N TYR A 58 0.74 -6.28 12.62
CA TYR A 58 -0.17 -6.99 11.73
C TYR A 58 -1.61 -6.90 12.22
N LEU A 59 -1.83 -7.05 13.52
CA LEU A 59 -3.15 -6.86 14.12
C LEU A 59 -3.65 -5.43 13.90
N TYR A 60 -2.79 -4.43 14.15
CA TYR A 60 -3.17 -3.03 13.93
C TYR A 60 -3.44 -2.74 12.43
N PHE A 61 -2.64 -3.31 11.52
CA PHE A 61 -2.87 -3.22 10.08
C PHE A 61 -4.24 -3.82 9.70
N ILE A 62 -4.53 -5.05 10.14
CA ILE A 62 -5.77 -5.75 9.79
C ILE A 62 -7.00 -5.06 10.42
N PHE A 63 -6.93 -4.67 11.70
CA PHE A 63 -8.09 -4.17 12.42
C PHE A 63 -8.31 -2.65 12.31
N HIS A 64 -7.32 -1.89 11.89
CA HIS A 64 -7.45 -0.43 11.75
C HIS A 64 -7.27 0.05 10.32
N TYR A 65 -6.16 -0.35 9.65
CA TYR A 65 -5.90 0.13 8.29
C TYR A 65 -6.89 -0.45 7.28
N VAL A 66 -7.09 -1.76 7.28
CA VAL A 66 -7.98 -2.43 6.31
C VAL A 66 -9.43 -1.94 6.43
N PRO A 67 -10.05 -1.84 7.62
CA PRO A 67 -11.41 -1.29 7.73
C PRO A 67 -11.53 0.16 7.27
N VAL A 68 -10.54 1.02 7.59
CA VAL A 68 -10.54 2.41 7.12
C VAL A 68 -10.41 2.47 5.60
N LEU A 69 -9.52 1.69 5.01
CA LEU A 69 -9.37 1.60 3.55
C LEU A 69 -10.67 1.15 2.88
N LEU A 70 -11.29 0.07 3.37
CA LEU A 70 -12.54 -0.45 2.83
C LEU A 70 -13.69 0.58 2.94
N TRP A 71 -13.76 1.30 4.05
CA TRP A 71 -14.74 2.35 4.23
C TRP A 71 -14.55 3.51 3.25
N GLU A 72 -13.30 3.95 3.04
CA GLU A 72 -13.00 5.01 2.07
C GLU A 72 -13.26 4.56 0.63
N VAL A 73 -12.90 3.32 0.30
CA VAL A 73 -13.22 2.73 -1.01
C VAL A 73 -14.73 2.67 -1.24
N LEU A 74 -15.51 2.21 -0.25
CA LEU A 74 -16.96 2.15 -0.35
C LEU A 74 -17.57 3.55 -0.56
N LYS A 75 -17.18 4.51 0.26
CA LYS A 75 -17.65 5.90 0.16
C LYS A 75 -17.31 6.53 -1.19
N ALA A 76 -16.08 6.31 -1.66
CA ALA A 76 -15.64 6.83 -2.95
C ALA A 76 -16.36 6.18 -4.14
N ASN A 77 -16.67 4.87 -4.07
CA ASN A 77 -17.48 4.20 -5.07
C ASN A 77 -18.88 4.82 -5.17
N ILE A 78 -19.51 5.12 -4.03
CA ILE A 78 -20.82 5.79 -4.01
C ILE A 78 -20.74 7.19 -4.62
N ASP A 79 -19.71 7.99 -4.29
CA ASP A 79 -19.51 9.33 -4.86
C ASP A 79 -19.30 9.28 -6.38
N VAL A 80 -18.46 8.37 -6.87
CA VAL A 80 -18.22 8.20 -8.32
C VAL A 80 -19.50 7.70 -9.02
N ALA A 81 -20.20 6.72 -8.44
CA ALA A 81 -21.45 6.21 -9.00
C ALA A 81 -22.52 7.34 -9.12
N TYR A 82 -22.63 8.16 -8.08
CA TYR A 82 -23.50 9.36 -8.12
C TYR A 82 -23.13 10.30 -9.27
N ARG A 83 -21.83 10.59 -9.46
CA ARG A 83 -21.36 11.50 -10.53
C ARG A 83 -21.64 10.93 -11.92
N VAL A 84 -21.44 9.63 -12.11
CA VAL A 84 -21.71 8.94 -13.39
C VAL A 84 -23.21 8.93 -13.70
N ALA A 85 -24.05 8.72 -12.70
CA ALA A 85 -25.51 8.72 -12.86
C ALA A 85 -26.11 10.13 -13.01
N HIS A 86 -25.38 11.18 -12.61
CA HIS A 86 -25.88 12.55 -12.65
C HIS A 86 -25.81 13.13 -14.07
N PRO A 87 -26.91 13.64 -14.65
CA PRO A 87 -26.94 14.16 -16.03
C PRO A 87 -25.91 15.27 -16.32
N GLY A 88 -25.56 16.05 -15.31
CA GLY A 88 -24.61 17.16 -15.43
C GLY A 88 -23.13 16.74 -15.31
N LEU A 89 -22.83 15.44 -15.08
CA LEU A 89 -21.48 14.92 -14.89
C LEU A 89 -20.57 15.86 -14.08
N PRO A 90 -20.85 16.07 -12.76
CA PRO A 90 -20.14 17.07 -11.97
C PRO A 90 -18.73 16.61 -11.62
N ILE A 91 -17.82 16.66 -12.60
CA ILE A 91 -16.40 16.34 -12.47
C ILE A 91 -15.54 17.57 -12.80
N LYS A 92 -14.43 17.72 -12.09
CA LYS A 92 -13.40 18.74 -12.35
C LYS A 92 -12.03 18.08 -12.24
N PRO A 93 -11.63 17.27 -13.25
CA PRO A 93 -10.42 16.49 -13.17
C PRO A 93 -9.18 17.37 -13.22
N GLY A 94 -8.16 16.96 -12.48
CA GLY A 94 -6.88 17.65 -12.46
C GLY A 94 -5.82 16.86 -11.70
N ILE A 95 -4.58 17.33 -11.80
CA ILE A 95 -3.47 16.82 -11.01
C ILE A 95 -3.19 17.81 -9.89
N VAL A 96 -3.16 17.30 -8.67
CA VAL A 96 -2.82 18.07 -7.47
C VAL A 96 -1.55 17.54 -6.85
N LYS A 97 -0.82 18.44 -6.20
CA LYS A 97 0.36 18.12 -5.43
C LYS A 97 -0.03 18.00 -3.98
N VAL A 98 0.35 16.87 -3.34
CA VAL A 98 0.13 16.63 -1.92
C VAL A 98 1.44 16.29 -1.23
N LYS A 99 1.55 16.59 0.05
CA LYS A 99 2.72 16.29 0.87
C LYS A 99 2.50 15.03 1.68
N THR A 100 3.59 14.33 2.00
CA THR A 100 3.60 13.27 3.00
C THR A 100 4.76 13.45 3.96
N SER A 101 4.58 13.04 5.20
CA SER A 101 5.66 12.98 6.20
C SER A 101 6.26 11.59 6.33
N LEU A 102 5.70 10.60 5.60
CA LEU A 102 6.22 9.24 5.59
C LEU A 102 7.60 9.19 4.91
N ARG A 103 8.48 8.38 5.49
CA ARG A 103 9.87 8.21 5.02
C ARG A 103 10.20 6.78 4.64
N SER A 104 9.38 5.82 5.06
CA SER A 104 9.55 4.42 4.72
C SER A 104 8.99 4.15 3.31
N ASP A 105 9.77 3.52 2.43
CA ASP A 105 9.35 3.12 1.08
C ASP A 105 8.06 2.30 1.09
N ILE A 106 7.95 1.38 2.06
CA ILE A 106 6.75 0.55 2.24
C ILE A 106 5.54 1.40 2.62
N ALA A 107 5.71 2.35 3.55
CA ALA A 107 4.62 3.21 3.98
C ALA A 107 4.16 4.14 2.84
N CYS A 108 5.09 4.72 2.08
CA CYS A 108 4.79 5.56 0.92
C CYS A 108 4.12 4.75 -0.20
N THR A 109 4.57 3.52 -0.45
CA THR A 109 3.95 2.63 -1.43
C THR A 109 2.51 2.28 -1.02
N LEU A 110 2.28 1.96 0.26
CA LEU A 110 0.94 1.69 0.77
C LEU A 110 0.04 2.92 0.72
N LEU A 111 0.58 4.11 1.00
CA LEU A 111 -0.16 5.36 0.84
C LEU A 111 -0.58 5.58 -0.61
N ALA A 112 0.34 5.46 -1.55
CA ALA A 112 0.05 5.60 -2.98
C ALA A 112 -0.99 4.58 -3.48
N ASN A 113 -0.87 3.33 -3.02
CA ASN A 113 -1.84 2.29 -3.32
C ASN A 113 -3.22 2.60 -2.72
N SER A 114 -3.28 3.11 -1.47
CA SER A 114 -4.54 3.50 -0.84
C SER A 114 -5.25 4.60 -1.62
N ILE A 115 -4.49 5.61 -2.06
CA ILE A 115 -5.00 6.70 -2.89
C ILE A 115 -5.54 6.15 -4.21
N THR A 116 -4.81 5.25 -4.86
CA THR A 116 -5.20 4.66 -6.16
C THR A 116 -6.39 3.71 -6.03
N LEU A 117 -6.48 2.94 -4.94
CA LEU A 117 -7.61 2.05 -4.66
C LEU A 117 -8.90 2.80 -4.32
N THR A 118 -8.78 4.07 -3.92
CA THR A 118 -9.94 4.91 -3.65
C THR A 118 -10.45 5.51 -4.97
N PRO A 119 -11.63 5.09 -5.50
CA PRO A 119 -12.15 5.58 -6.77
C PRO A 119 -12.19 7.11 -6.86
N GLY A 120 -11.79 7.63 -8.01
CA GLY A 120 -11.70 9.07 -8.24
C GLY A 120 -10.35 9.71 -7.94
N THR A 121 -9.40 8.93 -7.40
CA THR A 121 -8.00 9.36 -7.22
C THR A 121 -7.02 8.33 -7.77
N MET A 122 -5.88 8.79 -8.27
CA MET A 122 -4.80 7.94 -8.76
C MET A 122 -3.45 8.60 -8.48
N SER A 123 -2.56 7.90 -7.83
CA SER A 123 -1.18 8.34 -7.66
C SER A 123 -0.44 8.26 -9.00
N VAL A 124 0.08 9.39 -9.48
CA VAL A 124 0.76 9.51 -10.77
C VAL A 124 2.25 9.38 -10.58
N ASP A 125 2.81 10.03 -9.56
CA ASP A 125 4.24 10.05 -9.29
C ASP A 125 4.52 10.31 -7.80
N ILE A 126 5.68 9.85 -7.32
CA ILE A 126 6.15 10.04 -5.95
C ILE A 126 7.58 10.59 -5.99
N ASP A 127 7.77 11.79 -5.48
CA ASP A 127 9.08 12.40 -5.25
C ASP A 127 9.45 12.20 -3.77
N MET A 128 10.23 11.16 -3.48
CA MET A 128 10.66 10.82 -2.12
C MET A 128 11.61 11.87 -1.54
N ASP A 129 12.45 12.52 -2.36
CA ASP A 129 13.42 13.53 -1.92
C ASP A 129 12.70 14.78 -1.41
N ARG A 130 11.60 15.14 -2.06
CA ARG A 130 10.78 16.30 -1.70
C ARG A 130 9.59 15.96 -0.81
N SER A 131 9.38 14.66 -0.53
CA SER A 131 8.24 14.15 0.24
C SER A 131 6.89 14.60 -0.32
N VAL A 132 6.71 14.42 -1.64
CA VAL A 132 5.56 14.89 -2.40
C VAL A 132 5.01 13.77 -3.28
N LEU A 133 3.68 13.70 -3.36
CA LEU A 133 2.98 12.88 -4.35
C LEU A 133 2.21 13.78 -5.31
N TYR A 134 2.17 13.37 -6.58
CA TYR A 134 1.29 13.93 -7.60
C TYR A 134 0.11 13.00 -7.78
N VAL A 135 -1.10 13.52 -7.57
CA VAL A 135 -2.33 12.73 -7.56
C VAL A 135 -3.29 13.29 -8.61
N HIS A 136 -3.71 12.44 -9.54
CA HIS A 136 -4.83 12.75 -10.39
C HIS A 136 -6.11 12.60 -9.56
N TRP A 137 -6.97 13.63 -9.59
CA TRP A 137 -8.20 13.69 -8.83
C TRP A 137 -9.37 14.07 -9.76
N ILE A 138 -10.41 13.21 -9.81
CA ILE A 138 -11.55 13.38 -10.71
C ILE A 138 -12.39 14.63 -10.41
N ASP A 139 -12.37 15.08 -9.16
CA ASP A 139 -13.07 16.32 -8.74
C ASP A 139 -12.18 17.12 -7.80
N VAL A 140 -11.34 17.97 -8.38
CA VAL A 140 -10.41 18.83 -7.64
C VAL A 140 -11.19 19.86 -6.84
N ARG A 141 -11.19 19.68 -5.52
CA ARG A 141 -11.87 20.58 -4.57
C ARG A 141 -10.99 21.73 -4.11
N SER A 142 -9.68 21.53 -4.15
CA SER A 142 -8.68 22.56 -3.81
C SER A 142 -7.38 22.30 -4.57
N HIS A 143 -6.78 23.37 -5.07
CA HIS A 143 -5.41 23.35 -5.64
C HIS A 143 -4.34 23.70 -4.60
N ASP A 144 -4.76 24.15 -3.41
CA ASP A 144 -3.86 24.39 -2.31
C ASP A 144 -3.30 23.07 -1.78
N ILE A 145 -1.97 23.02 -1.61
CA ILE A 145 -1.24 21.78 -1.23
C ILE A 145 -1.67 21.29 0.14
N GLU A 146 -1.89 22.17 1.11
CA GLU A 146 -2.24 21.77 2.47
C GLU A 146 -3.65 21.21 2.53
N SER A 147 -4.61 21.91 1.90
CA SER A 147 -6.01 21.46 1.82
C SER A 147 -6.14 20.14 1.04
N ALA A 148 -5.44 19.98 -0.08
CA ALA A 148 -5.44 18.73 -0.84
C ALA A 148 -4.81 17.58 -0.04
N THR A 149 -3.71 17.84 0.68
CA THR A 149 -3.06 16.87 1.57
C THR A 149 -4.02 16.40 2.66
N GLN A 150 -4.72 17.32 3.31
CA GLN A 150 -5.67 16.98 4.36
C GLN A 150 -6.79 16.07 3.86
N ILE A 151 -7.32 16.35 2.67
CA ILE A 151 -8.43 15.58 2.10
C ILE A 151 -7.98 14.19 1.64
N ILE A 152 -6.83 14.08 0.96
CA ILE A 152 -6.41 12.86 0.27
C ILE A 152 -5.52 11.98 1.16
N VAL A 153 -4.57 12.57 1.89
CA VAL A 153 -3.45 11.87 2.51
C VAL A 153 -3.65 11.61 4.01
N GLU A 154 -4.10 12.62 4.76
CA GLU A 154 -3.98 12.67 6.21
C GLU A 154 -4.52 11.44 6.95
N ARG A 155 -5.67 10.92 6.51
CA ARG A 155 -6.33 9.77 7.16
C ARG A 155 -5.53 8.47 7.05
N PHE A 156 -4.94 8.23 5.88
CA PHE A 156 -4.10 7.05 5.65
C PHE A 156 -2.74 7.22 6.30
N GLU A 157 -2.15 8.39 6.16
CA GLU A 157 -0.83 8.70 6.68
C GLU A 157 -0.73 8.50 8.19
N LYS A 158 -1.72 8.96 8.98
CA LYS A 158 -1.74 8.79 10.43
C LYS A 158 -1.64 7.32 10.84
N ILE A 159 -2.35 6.44 10.13
CA ILE A 159 -2.36 5.01 10.43
C ILE A 159 -1.05 4.37 9.97
N LEU A 160 -0.60 4.69 8.75
CA LEU A 160 0.62 4.12 8.18
C LEU A 160 1.87 4.53 8.97
N ARG A 161 1.93 5.78 9.44
CA ARG A 161 3.01 6.25 10.32
C ARG A 161 3.07 5.42 11.59
N LYS A 162 1.94 5.21 12.25
CA LYS A 162 1.86 4.41 13.46
C LYS A 162 2.30 2.95 13.23
N ILE A 163 2.00 2.38 12.05
CA ILE A 163 2.39 1.01 11.71
C ILE A 163 3.87 0.91 11.37
N PHE A 164 4.41 1.88 10.63
CA PHE A 164 5.72 1.72 10.00
C PHE A 164 6.83 2.62 10.56
N GLU A 165 6.49 3.67 11.32
CA GLU A 165 7.46 4.70 11.73
C GLU A 165 7.48 5.03 13.23
N ASP A 166 6.34 5.00 13.96
CA ASP A 166 6.31 5.45 15.36
C ASP A 166 7.08 4.53 16.31
N GLU A 167 7.21 3.23 16.01
CA GLU A 167 8.03 2.33 16.83
C GLU A 167 9.55 2.46 16.57
N ALA A 168 9.97 3.32 15.64
CA ALA A 168 11.38 3.59 15.38
C ALA A 168 11.96 4.71 16.27
N ARG A 169 11.15 5.28 17.17
CA ARG A 169 11.59 6.32 18.13
C ARG A 169 11.97 5.74 19.50
N ASP A 170 11.64 4.47 19.77
CA ASP A 170 11.88 3.81 21.06
C ASP A 170 13.15 2.92 21.04
N GLU A 171 13.99 2.99 19.99
CA GLU A 171 15.35 2.45 19.90
C GLU A 171 16.36 3.61 19.71
#